data_ba8306480d0a4c7564ee28fb7ce96b91
#
_entry.id   ba8306480d0a4c7564ee28fb7ce96b91
#
_cell.length_a   1.000
_cell.length_b   1.000
_cell.length_c   1.000
_cell.angle_alpha   90.00
_cell.angle_beta   90.00
_cell.angle_gamma   90.00
#
_symmetry.space_group_name_H-M   'P 1'
#
loop_
_entity.id
_entity.type
_entity.pdbx_description
1 polymer ?
#
loop_
_entity_poly.entity_id
_entity_poly.type
_entity_poly.pdbx_seq_one_letter_code
_entity_poly.pdbx_strand_id
1 'polypeptide(L)'
;MALLVEKTTSGRAYKVKDLSQADFGRLEIELAEVEMPGLMSCRAEFGPSQPFKGAKITGSLHMTIQTAVLIETLTALGAEVRWCSCNIFSTQDHAAAAIARDSAAVFAWKGETLQEYWWCTERALDWGPGGGPDLIVDDGGDATLLIHEGVKAEEIYEKTGVLPDPASTDNVEFQLVLTIIRDGLKSDPMKYHKMKERLVGVSEETTTGVKRLYQMQANGTLLFPAINVNDSVTKSKVLFFLPFRSGFLLLRSVMSFVFYVSDLIWFILVFSKW
;
A
#
# COMPACT_ATOMS: atom_id res chain seq x y z
N MET A 1 -8.06 4.31 -23.23
CA MET A 1 -9.06 3.23 -23.00
C MET A 1 -9.32 3.21 -21.50
N ALA A 2 -10.59 3.20 -21.06
CA ALA A 2 -10.87 3.14 -19.62
C ALA A 2 -10.38 1.80 -19.06
N LEU A 3 -9.61 1.85 -17.97
CA LEU A 3 -9.18 0.64 -17.27
C LEU A 3 -10.37 -0.01 -16.59
N LEU A 4 -10.53 -1.31 -16.78
CA LEU A 4 -11.62 -2.08 -16.20
C LEU A 4 -11.09 -2.94 -15.05
N VAL A 5 -11.80 -2.91 -13.92
CA VAL A 5 -11.58 -3.84 -12.82
C VAL A 5 -12.11 -5.20 -13.24
N GLU A 6 -11.26 -6.22 -13.11
CA GLU A 6 -11.62 -7.61 -13.33
C GLU A 6 -12.01 -8.27 -12.00
N LYS A 7 -12.66 -9.43 -12.08
CA LYS A 7 -13.05 -10.20 -10.89
C LYS A 7 -12.62 -11.65 -11.03
N THR A 8 -12.10 -12.21 -9.97
CA THR A 8 -11.84 -13.65 -9.85
C THR A 8 -13.16 -14.43 -9.79
N THR A 9 -13.09 -15.75 -9.89
CA THR A 9 -14.24 -16.64 -9.68
C THR A 9 -14.87 -16.49 -8.29
N SER A 10 -14.09 -16.08 -7.29
CA SER A 10 -14.56 -15.77 -5.93
C SER A 10 -15.18 -14.36 -5.80
N GLY A 11 -15.21 -13.57 -6.87
CA GLY A 11 -15.72 -12.19 -6.88
C GLY A 11 -14.73 -11.12 -6.42
N ARG A 12 -13.48 -11.47 -6.10
CA ARG A 12 -12.44 -10.53 -5.68
C ARG A 12 -12.00 -9.66 -6.85
N ALA A 13 -11.98 -8.35 -6.63
CA ALA A 13 -11.54 -7.37 -7.62
C ALA A 13 -10.02 -7.41 -7.82
N TYR A 14 -9.56 -7.27 -9.06
CA TYR A 14 -8.14 -7.15 -9.38
C TYR A 14 -7.92 -6.44 -10.72
N LYS A 15 -6.68 -6.04 -10.97
CA LYS A 15 -6.14 -5.71 -12.28
C LYS A 15 -4.63 -5.98 -12.27
N VAL A 16 -4.22 -7.00 -13.02
CA VAL A 16 -2.82 -7.41 -13.17
C VAL A 16 -2.50 -7.58 -14.66
N LYS A 17 -1.22 -7.75 -14.99
CA LYS A 17 -0.76 -7.90 -16.37
C LYS A 17 -1.34 -9.13 -17.06
N ASP A 18 -1.19 -10.28 -16.39
CA ASP A 18 -1.56 -11.58 -16.93
C ASP A 18 -1.78 -12.57 -15.78
N LEU A 19 -3.04 -12.93 -15.53
CA LEU A 19 -3.41 -13.83 -14.45
C LEU A 19 -2.92 -15.29 -14.69
N SER A 20 -2.59 -15.66 -15.93
CA SER A 20 -2.07 -17.01 -16.25
C SER A 20 -0.70 -17.30 -15.63
N GLN A 21 0.03 -16.28 -15.19
CA GLN A 21 1.32 -16.42 -14.49
C GLN A 21 1.18 -16.83 -13.02
N ALA A 22 -0.03 -17.00 -12.51
CA ALA A 22 -0.28 -17.24 -11.09
C ALA A 22 0.34 -18.53 -10.55
N ASP A 23 0.41 -19.60 -11.36
CA ASP A 23 1.03 -20.86 -10.93
C ASP A 23 2.53 -20.71 -10.75
N PHE A 24 3.21 -20.04 -11.67
CA PHE A 24 4.62 -19.71 -11.52
C PHE A 24 4.86 -18.78 -10.34
N GLY A 25 4.02 -17.75 -10.20
CA GLY A 25 4.07 -16.83 -9.04
C GLY A 25 3.92 -17.56 -7.70
N ARG A 26 3.07 -18.58 -7.62
CA ARG A 26 2.91 -19.39 -6.40
C ARG A 26 4.22 -20.10 -6.01
N LEU A 27 4.91 -20.73 -6.96
CA LEU A 27 6.17 -21.40 -6.68
C LEU A 27 7.26 -20.42 -6.20
N GLU A 28 7.34 -19.25 -6.81
CA GLU A 28 8.30 -18.20 -6.41
C GLU A 28 7.98 -17.64 -5.00
N ILE A 29 6.70 -17.51 -4.63
CA ILE A 29 6.29 -17.09 -3.29
C ILE A 29 6.66 -18.17 -2.25
N GLU A 30 6.49 -19.46 -2.55
CA GLU A 30 6.89 -20.56 -1.67
C GLU A 30 8.40 -20.56 -1.40
N LEU A 31 9.22 -20.21 -2.39
CA LEU A 31 10.65 -20.01 -2.18
C LEU A 31 10.93 -18.80 -1.28
N ALA A 32 10.22 -17.69 -1.49
CA ALA A 32 10.38 -16.50 -0.68
C ALA A 32 9.95 -16.73 0.79
N GLU A 33 8.98 -17.58 1.07
CA GLU A 33 8.58 -17.95 2.44
C GLU A 33 9.74 -18.56 3.24
N VAL A 34 10.58 -19.37 2.60
CA VAL A 34 11.76 -19.99 3.24
C VAL A 34 12.80 -18.92 3.63
N GLU A 35 12.89 -17.84 2.85
CA GLU A 35 13.80 -16.73 3.10
C GLU A 35 13.27 -15.71 4.12
N MET A 36 12.00 -15.85 4.54
CA MET A 36 11.30 -14.90 5.41
C MET A 36 10.80 -15.55 6.73
N PRO A 37 11.69 -16.17 7.53
CA PRO A 37 11.30 -16.93 8.72
C PRO A 37 10.58 -16.09 9.78
N GLY A 38 10.86 -14.79 9.87
CA GLY A 38 10.18 -13.87 10.78
C GLY A 38 8.69 -13.74 10.49
N LEU A 39 8.33 -13.52 9.20
CA LEU A 39 6.93 -13.49 8.77
C LEU A 39 6.23 -14.83 8.94
N MET A 40 6.90 -15.92 8.60
CA MET A 40 6.35 -17.26 8.75
C MET A 40 6.11 -17.61 10.22
N SER A 41 7.00 -17.19 11.14
CA SER A 41 6.79 -17.32 12.59
C SER A 41 5.58 -16.50 13.07
N CYS A 42 5.43 -15.24 12.60
CA CYS A 42 4.25 -14.44 12.93
C CYS A 42 2.95 -15.09 12.43
N ARG A 43 2.97 -15.64 11.21
CA ARG A 43 1.82 -16.35 10.64
C ARG A 43 1.45 -17.58 11.47
N ALA A 44 2.45 -18.36 11.92
CA ALA A 44 2.24 -19.53 12.75
C ALA A 44 1.75 -19.19 14.17
N GLU A 45 2.33 -18.17 14.81
CA GLU A 45 2.01 -17.77 16.18
C GLU A 45 0.65 -17.06 16.29
N PHE A 46 0.39 -16.08 15.43
CA PHE A 46 -0.78 -15.21 15.53
C PHE A 46 -1.94 -15.61 14.60
N GLY A 47 -1.68 -16.43 13.58
CA GLY A 47 -2.73 -16.89 12.65
C GLY A 47 -3.94 -17.50 13.33
N PRO A 48 -3.78 -18.41 14.33
CA PRO A 48 -4.92 -19.00 15.04
C PRO A 48 -5.80 -17.99 15.79
N SER A 49 -5.24 -16.89 16.28
CA SER A 49 -5.97 -15.85 17.02
C SER A 49 -6.61 -14.80 16.10
N GLN A 50 -6.18 -14.73 14.85
CA GLN A 50 -6.64 -13.77 13.84
C GLN A 50 -6.77 -12.34 14.38
N PRO A 51 -5.67 -11.71 14.84
CA PRO A 51 -5.72 -10.39 15.50
C PRO A 51 -6.23 -9.28 14.60
N PHE A 52 -6.18 -9.46 13.25
CA PHE A 52 -6.67 -8.49 12.27
C PHE A 52 -8.04 -8.83 11.69
N LYS A 53 -8.79 -9.69 12.36
CA LYS A 53 -10.10 -10.08 11.85
C LYS A 53 -11.00 -8.86 11.61
N GLY A 54 -11.37 -8.67 10.33
CA GLY A 54 -12.22 -7.57 9.90
C GLY A 54 -11.48 -6.25 9.63
N ALA A 55 -10.16 -6.18 9.86
CA ALA A 55 -9.36 -5.01 9.48
C ALA A 55 -9.19 -4.93 7.96
N LYS A 56 -9.34 -3.75 7.41
CA LYS A 56 -9.11 -3.43 5.99
C LYS A 56 -7.75 -2.76 5.84
N ILE A 57 -6.84 -3.40 5.14
CA ILE A 57 -5.47 -2.91 4.95
C ILE A 57 -5.23 -2.61 3.47
N THR A 58 -4.84 -1.38 3.16
CA THR A 58 -4.35 -1.00 1.83
C THR A 58 -2.84 -0.93 1.85
N GLY A 59 -2.18 -1.58 0.89
CA GLY A 59 -0.75 -1.42 0.64
C GLY A 59 -0.48 -0.66 -0.65
N SER A 60 0.46 0.27 -0.58
CA SER A 60 1.08 0.98 -1.69
C SER A 60 2.60 0.77 -1.57
N LEU A 61 3.02 -0.43 -1.90
CA LEU A 61 4.39 -0.92 -1.73
C LEU A 61 4.73 -1.88 -2.88
N HIS A 62 6.00 -1.97 -3.26
CA HIS A 62 6.49 -2.82 -4.36
C HIS A 62 5.81 -4.20 -4.38
N MET A 63 5.10 -4.54 -5.45
CA MET A 63 4.40 -5.85 -5.58
C MET A 63 5.39 -6.93 -6.03
N THR A 64 6.17 -7.45 -5.10
CA THR A 64 7.19 -8.50 -5.29
C THR A 64 6.77 -9.81 -4.62
N ILE A 65 7.54 -10.89 -4.84
CA ILE A 65 7.32 -12.17 -4.16
C ILE A 65 7.43 -12.03 -2.63
N GLN A 66 8.34 -11.19 -2.13
CA GLN A 66 8.48 -10.93 -0.69
C GLN A 66 7.26 -10.19 -0.13
N THR A 67 6.77 -9.19 -0.87
CA THR A 67 5.52 -8.49 -0.51
C THR A 67 4.32 -9.43 -0.55
N ALA A 68 4.32 -10.41 -1.45
CA ALA A 68 3.30 -11.45 -1.49
C ALA A 68 3.25 -12.26 -0.20
N VAL A 69 4.41 -12.64 0.36
CA VAL A 69 4.48 -13.31 1.68
C VAL A 69 3.92 -12.42 2.79
N LEU A 70 4.17 -11.10 2.76
CA LEU A 70 3.57 -10.14 3.69
C LEU A 70 2.04 -10.12 3.54
N ILE A 71 1.52 -9.96 2.34
CA ILE A 71 0.08 -9.93 2.07
C ILE A 71 -0.60 -11.19 2.59
N GLU A 72 -0.03 -12.36 2.31
CA GLU A 72 -0.58 -13.62 2.79
C GLU A 72 -0.46 -13.80 4.31
N THR A 73 0.55 -13.21 4.91
CA THR A 73 0.63 -13.16 6.37
C THR A 73 -0.49 -12.28 6.96
N LEU A 74 -0.72 -11.09 6.42
CA LEU A 74 -1.82 -10.22 6.85
C LEU A 74 -3.18 -10.90 6.69
N THR A 75 -3.41 -11.59 5.57
CA THR A 75 -4.66 -12.32 5.34
C THR A 75 -4.81 -13.53 6.28
N ALA A 76 -3.73 -14.27 6.56
CA ALA A 76 -3.73 -15.35 7.54
C ALA A 76 -4.02 -14.85 8.97
N LEU A 77 -3.64 -13.61 9.28
CA LEU A 77 -3.95 -12.93 10.53
C LEU A 77 -5.37 -12.35 10.57
N GLY A 78 -6.15 -12.51 9.49
CA GLY A 78 -7.57 -12.15 9.42
C GLY A 78 -7.89 -10.85 8.71
N ALA A 79 -6.91 -10.14 8.15
CA ALA A 79 -7.15 -8.91 7.41
C ALA A 79 -7.77 -9.13 6.02
N GLU A 80 -8.58 -8.18 5.60
CA GLU A 80 -8.89 -7.96 4.20
C GLU A 80 -7.82 -7.04 3.59
N VAL A 81 -7.25 -7.40 2.44
CA VAL A 81 -6.11 -6.67 1.87
C VAL A 81 -6.40 -6.22 0.44
N ARG A 82 -6.03 -4.98 0.13
CA ARG A 82 -5.98 -4.41 -1.22
C ARG A 82 -4.60 -3.83 -1.45
N TRP A 83 -4.03 -4.04 -2.63
CA TRP A 83 -2.63 -3.70 -2.89
C TRP A 83 -2.41 -3.06 -4.24
N CYS A 84 -1.57 -2.02 -4.28
CA CYS A 84 -0.96 -1.47 -5.49
C CYS A 84 0.55 -1.36 -5.31
N SER A 85 1.28 -1.11 -6.39
CA SER A 85 2.71 -0.85 -6.31
C SER A 85 2.99 0.63 -6.04
N CYS A 86 4.10 0.93 -5.37
CA CYS A 86 4.61 2.29 -5.18
C CYS A 86 5.54 2.73 -6.31
N ASN A 87 5.72 1.92 -7.35
CA ASN A 87 6.62 2.21 -8.46
C ASN A 87 6.18 1.48 -9.74
N ILE A 88 6.18 2.20 -10.87
CA ILE A 88 5.71 1.71 -12.17
C ILE A 88 6.53 0.56 -12.78
N PHE A 89 7.75 0.29 -12.29
CA PHE A 89 8.63 -0.75 -12.83
C PHE A 89 8.93 -1.91 -11.90
N SER A 90 8.59 -1.80 -10.61
CA SER A 90 9.05 -2.76 -9.60
C SER A 90 8.17 -3.99 -9.43
N THR A 91 6.96 -3.98 -9.97
CA THR A 91 6.03 -5.11 -9.88
C THR A 91 6.63 -6.35 -10.56
N GLN A 92 6.54 -7.48 -9.87
CA GLN A 92 6.74 -8.81 -10.43
C GLN A 92 5.37 -9.37 -10.83
N ASP A 93 5.10 -9.42 -12.14
CA ASP A 93 3.76 -9.72 -12.68
C ASP A 93 3.23 -11.09 -12.23
N HIS A 94 4.11 -12.07 -12.08
CA HIS A 94 3.76 -13.40 -11.57
C HIS A 94 3.36 -13.37 -10.09
N ALA A 95 4.01 -12.55 -9.26
CA ALA A 95 3.64 -12.37 -7.86
C ALA A 95 2.26 -11.69 -7.76
N ALA A 96 2.04 -10.62 -8.54
CA ALA A 96 0.76 -9.93 -8.61
C ALA A 96 -0.38 -10.88 -9.05
N ALA A 97 -0.11 -11.74 -10.05
CA ALA A 97 -1.07 -12.72 -10.53
C ALA A 97 -1.44 -13.77 -9.47
N ALA A 98 -0.45 -14.32 -8.76
CA ALA A 98 -0.68 -15.32 -7.71
C ALA A 98 -1.53 -14.74 -6.57
N ILE A 99 -1.18 -13.56 -6.07
CA ILE A 99 -1.92 -12.92 -4.98
C ILE A 99 -3.33 -12.50 -5.42
N ALA A 100 -3.49 -11.96 -6.63
CA ALA A 100 -4.81 -11.61 -7.16
C ALA A 100 -5.73 -12.82 -7.24
N ARG A 101 -5.22 -13.96 -7.69
CA ARG A 101 -5.99 -15.20 -7.79
C ARG A 101 -6.34 -15.79 -6.42
N ASP A 102 -5.37 -15.85 -5.49
CA ASP A 102 -5.48 -16.71 -4.32
C ASP A 102 -5.82 -15.96 -3.02
N SER A 103 -5.33 -14.73 -2.82
CA SER A 103 -5.26 -14.13 -1.48
C SER A 103 -5.93 -12.76 -1.34
N ALA A 104 -5.56 -11.77 -2.16
CA ALA A 104 -5.92 -10.37 -1.97
C ALA A 104 -6.31 -9.66 -3.27
N ALA A 105 -6.96 -8.50 -3.17
CA ALA A 105 -7.20 -7.64 -4.32
C ALA A 105 -5.90 -6.94 -4.72
N VAL A 106 -5.45 -7.09 -5.97
CA VAL A 106 -4.21 -6.49 -6.48
C VAL A 106 -4.50 -5.66 -7.72
N PHE A 107 -3.94 -4.45 -7.74
CA PHE A 107 -3.97 -3.51 -8.85
C PHE A 107 -2.52 -3.09 -9.14
N ALA A 108 -1.77 -3.91 -9.88
CA ALA A 108 -0.37 -3.65 -10.17
C ALA A 108 0.13 -4.48 -11.36
N TRP A 109 0.98 -3.87 -12.20
CA TRP A 109 1.76 -4.56 -13.23
C TRP A 109 3.04 -3.83 -13.57
N LYS A 110 4.02 -4.52 -14.10
CA LYS A 110 5.27 -3.91 -14.51
C LYS A 110 5.10 -3.10 -15.78
N GLY A 111 5.54 -1.84 -15.75
CA GLY A 111 5.47 -0.93 -16.87
C GLY A 111 4.16 -0.16 -16.97
N GLU A 112 3.53 0.12 -15.84
CA GLU A 112 2.42 1.07 -15.74
C GLU A 112 2.82 2.44 -16.31
N THR A 113 1.90 3.11 -16.97
CA THR A 113 1.98 4.55 -17.18
C THR A 113 1.66 5.29 -15.87
N LEU A 114 2.03 6.55 -15.73
CA LEU A 114 1.67 7.35 -14.54
C LEU A 114 0.15 7.40 -14.33
N GLN A 115 -0.63 7.46 -15.40
CA GLN A 115 -2.10 7.42 -15.29
C GLN A 115 -2.61 6.09 -14.74
N GLU A 116 -2.03 4.97 -15.18
CA GLU A 116 -2.37 3.63 -14.68
C GLU A 116 -1.95 3.47 -13.22
N TYR A 117 -0.77 3.94 -12.85
CA TYR A 117 -0.25 3.92 -11.49
C TYR A 117 -1.19 4.63 -10.50
N TRP A 118 -1.60 5.86 -10.80
CA TRP A 118 -2.51 6.62 -9.93
C TRP A 118 -3.92 6.02 -9.92
N TRP A 119 -4.36 5.43 -11.03
CA TRP A 119 -5.59 4.65 -11.05
C TRP A 119 -5.50 3.42 -10.13
N CYS A 120 -4.39 2.68 -10.15
CA CYS A 120 -4.15 1.53 -9.27
C CYS A 120 -4.16 1.95 -7.79
N THR A 121 -3.51 3.07 -7.47
CA THR A 121 -3.49 3.62 -6.11
C THR A 121 -4.91 3.98 -5.64
N GLU A 122 -5.69 4.65 -6.48
CA GLU A 122 -7.07 4.99 -6.17
C GLU A 122 -7.93 3.73 -5.99
N ARG A 123 -7.76 2.70 -6.85
CA ARG A 123 -8.47 1.42 -6.72
C ARG A 123 -8.10 0.66 -5.45
N ALA A 124 -6.85 0.69 -5.03
CA ALA A 124 -6.43 0.06 -3.78
C ALA A 124 -7.03 0.74 -2.54
N LEU A 125 -7.27 2.05 -2.59
CA LEU A 125 -7.91 2.84 -1.54
C LEU A 125 -9.44 2.75 -1.56
N ASP A 126 -10.05 2.30 -2.65
CA ASP A 126 -11.51 2.22 -2.80
C ASP A 126 -12.08 0.93 -2.21
N TRP A 127 -12.60 1.01 -1.01
CA TRP A 127 -13.27 -0.07 -0.30
C TRP A 127 -14.80 -0.02 -0.42
N GLY A 128 -15.32 0.78 -1.36
CA GLY A 128 -16.76 0.97 -1.57
C GLY A 128 -17.37 2.02 -0.63
N PRO A 129 -18.70 2.06 -0.53
CA PRO A 129 -19.41 3.15 0.15
C PRO A 129 -19.13 3.32 1.65
N GLY A 130 -18.54 2.32 2.27
CA GLY A 130 -18.24 2.32 3.72
C GLY A 130 -16.98 3.10 4.12
N GLY A 131 -16.33 3.79 3.20
CA GLY A 131 -15.08 4.51 3.45
C GLY A 131 -13.85 3.81 2.88
N GLY A 132 -12.67 4.08 3.46
CA GLY A 132 -11.37 3.55 3.05
C GLY A 132 -10.88 2.38 3.91
N PRO A 133 -9.55 2.17 3.91
CA PRO A 133 -8.90 1.21 4.79
C PRO A 133 -8.89 1.67 6.25
N ASP A 134 -8.63 0.73 7.16
CA ASP A 134 -8.30 1.01 8.56
C ASP A 134 -6.82 1.36 8.73
N LEU A 135 -5.96 0.76 7.89
CA LEU A 135 -4.50 0.95 7.91
C LEU A 135 -3.95 1.05 6.49
N ILE A 136 -2.88 1.83 6.34
CA ILE A 136 -2.11 1.92 5.10
C ILE A 136 -0.67 1.49 5.37
N VAL A 137 -0.12 0.67 4.47
CA VAL A 137 1.31 0.41 4.32
C VAL A 137 1.77 1.17 3.08
N ASP A 138 2.49 2.27 3.28
CA ASP A 138 2.91 3.18 2.19
C ASP A 138 4.43 3.18 2.00
N ASP A 139 4.89 3.39 0.79
CA ASP A 139 6.31 3.53 0.43
C ASP A 139 6.48 4.70 -0.54
N GLY A 140 6.84 5.84 0.01
CA GLY A 140 6.95 7.11 -0.71
C GLY A 140 5.82 8.09 -0.41
N GLY A 141 4.74 7.64 0.26
CA GLY A 141 3.66 8.49 0.73
C GLY A 141 2.64 8.89 -0.33
N ASP A 142 2.52 8.16 -1.44
CA ASP A 142 1.60 8.54 -2.52
C ASP A 142 0.13 8.22 -2.19
N ALA A 143 -0.14 7.08 -1.56
CA ALA A 143 -1.48 6.79 -1.04
C ALA A 143 -1.90 7.79 0.05
N THR A 144 -0.98 8.12 0.95
CA THR A 144 -1.13 9.15 1.97
C THR A 144 -1.40 10.53 1.36
N LEU A 145 -0.63 10.92 0.34
CA LEU A 145 -0.79 12.18 -0.39
C LEU A 145 -2.19 12.30 -1.02
N LEU A 146 -2.66 11.24 -1.67
CA LEU A 146 -3.96 11.25 -2.33
C LEU A 146 -5.11 11.54 -1.33
N ILE A 147 -5.04 10.98 -0.12
CA ILE A 147 -6.03 11.25 0.92
C ILE A 147 -5.93 12.70 1.43
N HIS A 148 -4.71 13.19 1.70
CA HIS A 148 -4.50 14.56 2.20
C HIS A 148 -4.98 15.61 1.21
N GLU A 149 -4.59 15.50 -0.06
CA GLU A 149 -5.05 16.43 -1.10
C GLU A 149 -6.55 16.26 -1.40
N GLY A 150 -7.08 15.04 -1.26
CA GLY A 150 -8.51 14.78 -1.37
C GLY A 150 -9.32 15.49 -0.29
N VAL A 151 -8.96 15.37 0.99
CA VAL A 151 -9.62 16.06 2.11
C VAL A 151 -9.55 17.58 1.92
N LYS A 152 -8.37 18.11 1.58
CA LYS A 152 -8.20 19.53 1.29
C LYS A 152 -9.12 20.02 0.15
N ALA A 153 -9.25 19.23 -0.90
CA ALA A 153 -10.13 19.56 -2.02
C ALA A 153 -11.61 19.51 -1.64
N GLU A 154 -12.03 18.56 -0.79
CA GLU A 154 -13.38 18.49 -0.23
C GLU A 154 -13.71 19.70 0.59
N GLU A 155 -12.81 20.16 1.49
CA GLU A 155 -13.00 21.36 2.29
C GLU A 155 -13.13 22.64 1.44
N ILE A 156 -12.38 22.73 0.32
CA ILE A 156 -12.50 23.84 -0.62
C ILE A 156 -13.84 23.76 -1.35
N TYR A 157 -14.20 22.58 -1.83
CA TYR A 157 -15.46 22.37 -2.55
C TYR A 157 -16.69 22.67 -1.68
N GLU A 158 -16.69 22.25 -0.42
CA GLU A 158 -17.75 22.56 0.54
C GLU A 158 -17.93 24.08 0.73
N LYS A 159 -16.82 24.83 0.84
CA LYS A 159 -16.86 26.28 1.09
C LYS A 159 -17.17 27.12 -0.14
N THR A 160 -16.75 26.67 -1.33
CA THR A 160 -16.74 27.51 -2.54
C THR A 160 -17.55 26.94 -3.70
N GLY A 161 -17.90 25.66 -3.69
CA GLY A 161 -18.48 24.95 -4.81
C GLY A 161 -17.50 24.70 -5.98
N VAL A 162 -16.20 25.01 -5.80
CA VAL A 162 -15.19 24.90 -6.85
C VAL A 162 -14.47 23.56 -6.78
N LEU A 163 -14.53 22.79 -7.86
CA LEU A 163 -13.79 21.53 -8.00
C LEU A 163 -12.30 21.79 -8.30
N PRO A 164 -11.40 20.87 -7.90
CA PRO A 164 -9.98 20.97 -8.28
C PRO A 164 -9.79 21.11 -9.79
N ASP A 165 -8.93 22.05 -10.20
CA ASP A 165 -8.56 22.23 -11.59
C ASP A 165 -7.19 21.60 -11.88
N PRO A 166 -7.12 20.52 -12.68
CA PRO A 166 -5.85 19.91 -13.07
C PRO A 166 -4.90 20.86 -13.81
N ALA A 167 -5.45 21.89 -14.50
CA ALA A 167 -4.64 22.88 -15.20
C ALA A 167 -3.99 23.93 -14.29
N SER A 168 -4.27 23.90 -12.99
CA SER A 168 -3.68 24.82 -11.99
C SER A 168 -2.20 24.57 -11.69
N THR A 169 -1.61 23.50 -12.23
CA THR A 169 -0.22 23.11 -12.03
C THR A 169 0.43 22.65 -13.33
N ASP A 170 1.74 22.90 -13.50
CA ASP A 170 2.52 22.39 -14.62
C ASP A 170 3.06 20.97 -14.36
N ASN A 171 2.94 20.44 -13.15
CA ASN A 171 3.36 19.09 -12.81
C ASN A 171 2.35 18.07 -13.35
N VAL A 172 2.74 17.33 -14.39
CA VAL A 172 1.89 16.34 -15.08
C VAL A 172 1.35 15.26 -14.15
N GLU A 173 2.17 14.80 -13.20
CA GLU A 173 1.75 13.80 -12.23
C GLU A 173 0.70 14.37 -11.28
N PHE A 174 0.90 15.57 -10.76
CA PHE A 174 -0.07 16.21 -9.88
C PHE A 174 -1.37 16.58 -10.61
N GLN A 175 -1.33 16.84 -11.91
CA GLN A 175 -2.55 16.97 -12.74
C GLN A 175 -3.40 15.69 -12.70
N LEU A 176 -2.77 14.51 -12.74
CA LEU A 176 -3.46 13.22 -12.63
C LEU A 176 -4.10 13.05 -11.24
N VAL A 177 -3.39 13.39 -10.18
CA VAL A 177 -3.92 13.38 -8.81
C VAL A 177 -5.16 14.28 -8.70
N LEU A 178 -5.07 15.53 -9.17
CA LEU A 178 -6.21 16.46 -9.15
C LEU A 178 -7.38 15.97 -10.01
N THR A 179 -7.11 15.28 -11.11
CA THR A 179 -8.15 14.68 -11.96
C THR A 179 -8.91 13.58 -11.21
N ILE A 180 -8.18 12.69 -10.54
CA ILE A 180 -8.78 11.61 -9.74
C ILE A 180 -9.61 12.18 -8.59
N ILE A 181 -9.08 13.16 -7.88
CA ILE A 181 -9.80 13.83 -6.79
C ILE A 181 -11.06 14.49 -7.31
N ARG A 182 -10.97 15.28 -8.37
CA ARG A 182 -12.11 15.96 -8.99
C ARG A 182 -13.22 14.99 -9.38
N ASP A 183 -12.86 13.88 -10.00
CA ASP A 183 -13.83 12.89 -10.47
C ASP A 183 -14.40 12.07 -9.29
N GLY A 184 -13.61 11.85 -8.25
CA GLY A 184 -14.05 11.31 -6.97
C GLY A 184 -15.09 12.18 -6.28
N LEU A 185 -14.84 13.49 -6.18
CA LEU A 185 -15.77 14.45 -5.55
C LEU A 185 -17.12 14.55 -6.27
N LYS A 186 -17.13 14.38 -7.60
CA LYS A 186 -18.39 14.37 -8.38
C LYS A 186 -19.28 13.18 -8.02
N SER A 187 -18.69 12.05 -7.64
CA SER A 187 -19.41 10.83 -7.28
C SER A 187 -19.75 10.75 -5.79
N ASP A 188 -18.84 11.18 -4.93
CA ASP A 188 -19.01 11.23 -3.47
C ASP A 188 -18.21 12.42 -2.89
N PRO A 189 -18.87 13.55 -2.62
CA PRO A 189 -18.22 14.76 -2.10
C PRO A 189 -17.56 14.62 -0.73
N MET A 190 -17.75 13.49 -0.04
CA MET A 190 -17.18 13.20 1.28
C MET A 190 -16.31 11.94 1.28
N LYS A 191 -15.85 11.49 0.11
CA LYS A 191 -15.09 10.27 -0.07
C LYS A 191 -13.84 10.22 0.81
N TYR A 192 -13.02 11.27 0.76
CA TYR A 192 -11.74 11.33 1.46
C TYR A 192 -11.89 11.62 2.96
N HIS A 193 -12.89 12.39 3.38
CA HIS A 193 -13.22 12.54 4.80
C HIS A 193 -13.63 11.21 5.42
N LYS A 194 -14.47 10.42 4.75
CA LYS A 194 -14.84 9.08 5.23
C LYS A 194 -13.62 8.17 5.36
N MET A 195 -12.67 8.26 4.41
CA MET A 195 -11.40 7.53 4.51
C MET A 195 -10.59 7.97 5.72
N LYS A 196 -10.40 9.29 5.89
CA LYS A 196 -9.67 9.89 7.01
C LYS A 196 -10.27 9.49 8.37
N GLU A 197 -11.59 9.54 8.50
CA GLU A 197 -12.27 9.19 9.76
C GLU A 197 -12.10 7.72 10.14
N ARG A 198 -12.02 6.84 9.14
CA ARG A 198 -11.82 5.41 9.35
C ARG A 198 -10.37 5.07 9.63
N LEU A 199 -9.43 5.79 9.05
CA LEU A 199 -8.02 5.45 9.04
C LEU A 199 -7.40 5.61 10.44
N VAL A 200 -6.93 4.52 11.02
CA VAL A 200 -6.23 4.48 12.31
C VAL A 200 -4.81 5.02 12.16
N GLY A 201 -4.16 4.76 11.02
CA GLY A 201 -2.82 5.26 10.76
C GLY A 201 -2.16 4.70 9.51
N VAL A 202 -0.96 5.19 9.24
CA VAL A 202 -0.09 4.76 8.14
C VAL A 202 1.27 4.33 8.68
N SER A 203 1.84 3.27 8.11
CA SER A 203 3.26 2.93 8.25
C SER A 203 3.98 3.33 6.96
N GLU A 204 5.03 4.13 7.10
CA GLU A 204 5.81 4.63 5.97
C GLU A 204 7.18 3.99 5.93
N GLU A 205 7.51 3.46 4.76
CA GLU A 205 8.60 2.55 4.53
C GLU A 205 9.90 3.23 4.07
N THR A 206 9.84 4.43 3.51
CA THR A 206 11.00 5.01 2.85
C THR A 206 11.28 6.45 3.26
N THR A 207 12.54 6.86 3.14
CA THR A 207 13.04 8.19 3.54
C THR A 207 12.25 9.33 2.91
N THR A 208 11.83 9.20 1.65
CA THR A 208 11.08 10.26 0.95
C THR A 208 9.69 10.46 1.57
N GLY A 209 8.96 9.39 1.82
CA GLY A 209 7.65 9.44 2.46
C GLY A 209 7.75 9.92 3.90
N VAL A 210 8.72 9.43 4.67
CA VAL A 210 8.99 9.91 6.05
C VAL A 210 9.24 11.42 6.08
N LYS A 211 10.01 11.97 5.15
CA LYS A 211 10.21 13.42 5.05
C LYS A 211 8.91 14.18 4.76
N ARG A 212 8.06 13.65 3.89
CA ARG A 212 6.72 14.22 3.63
C ARG A 212 5.86 14.24 4.88
N LEU A 213 5.83 13.14 5.65
CA LEU A 213 5.08 13.05 6.90
C LEU A 213 5.57 14.05 7.96
N TYR A 214 6.89 14.17 8.16
CA TYR A 214 7.44 15.18 9.06
C TYR A 214 7.13 16.62 8.62
N GLN A 215 7.11 16.88 7.32
CA GLN A 215 6.72 18.18 6.80
C GLN A 215 5.24 18.48 7.05
N MET A 216 4.36 17.50 6.84
CA MET A 216 2.92 17.61 7.15
C MET A 216 2.71 17.84 8.65
N GLN A 217 3.45 17.12 9.51
CA GLN A 217 3.40 17.29 10.95
C GLN A 217 3.84 18.70 11.37
N ALA A 218 4.96 19.19 10.84
CA ALA A 218 5.48 20.52 11.15
C ALA A 218 4.53 21.64 10.71
N ASN A 219 3.82 21.43 9.61
CA ASN A 219 2.82 22.36 9.08
C ASN A 219 1.44 22.22 9.76
N GLY A 220 1.26 21.26 10.67
CA GLY A 220 -0.05 20.98 11.30
C GLY A 220 -1.10 20.41 10.34
N THR A 221 -0.68 19.83 9.21
CA THR A 221 -1.57 19.29 8.15
C THR A 221 -1.64 17.77 8.12
N LEU A 222 -0.91 17.07 8.99
CA LEU A 222 -1.00 15.61 9.10
C LEU A 222 -2.35 15.20 9.65
N LEU A 223 -3.12 14.43 8.88
CA LEU A 223 -4.54 14.14 9.17
C LEU A 223 -4.74 12.93 10.10
N PHE A 224 -3.76 12.06 10.21
CA PHE A 224 -3.86 10.81 10.97
C PHE A 224 -2.47 10.38 11.46
N PRO A 225 -2.38 9.49 12.48
CA PRO A 225 -1.12 8.98 12.99
C PRO A 225 -0.28 8.32 11.91
N ALA A 226 1.03 8.54 11.98
CA ALA A 226 1.99 7.96 11.04
C ALA A 226 3.18 7.36 11.79
N ILE A 227 3.65 6.19 11.37
CA ILE A 227 4.83 5.53 11.91
C ILE A 227 5.92 5.50 10.87
N ASN A 228 7.09 5.99 11.27
CA ASN A 228 8.32 5.89 10.54
C ASN A 228 8.95 4.51 10.76
N VAL A 229 8.71 3.59 9.86
CA VAL A 229 9.32 2.26 9.87
C VAL A 229 10.68 2.26 9.17
N ASN A 230 10.95 3.25 8.31
CA ASN A 230 12.24 3.41 7.63
C ASN A 230 13.42 3.50 8.60
N ASP A 231 13.24 4.16 9.75
CA ASP A 231 14.28 4.37 10.74
C ASP A 231 14.23 3.36 11.89
N SER A 232 13.49 2.26 11.73
CA SER A 232 13.43 1.20 12.73
C SER A 232 14.83 0.63 13.02
N VAL A 233 15.04 0.21 14.25
CA VAL A 233 16.33 -0.35 14.70
C VAL A 233 16.70 -1.59 13.89
N THR A 234 15.70 -2.41 13.52
CA THR A 234 15.89 -3.61 12.72
C THR A 234 16.34 -3.30 11.30
N LYS A 235 15.75 -2.29 10.66
CA LYS A 235 16.17 -1.83 9.33
C LYS A 235 17.56 -1.20 9.36
N SER A 236 17.84 -0.33 10.32
CA SER A 236 19.08 0.44 10.40
C SER A 236 20.29 -0.40 10.78
N LYS A 237 20.17 -1.29 11.77
CA LYS A 237 21.31 -2.09 12.27
C LYS A 237 21.77 -3.17 11.30
N VAL A 238 20.86 -3.80 10.56
CA VAL A 238 21.22 -4.79 9.55
C VAL A 238 22.06 -4.17 8.43
N LEU A 239 21.85 -2.89 8.11
CA LEU A 239 22.64 -2.15 7.13
C LEU A 239 24.07 -1.86 7.55
N PHE A 240 24.34 -1.76 8.87
CA PHE A 240 25.68 -1.44 9.40
C PHE A 240 26.60 -2.67 9.55
N PHE A 241 26.04 -3.88 9.69
CA PHE A 241 26.82 -5.09 9.96
C PHE A 241 27.23 -5.88 8.71
N LEU A 242 26.82 -5.48 7.50
CA LEU A 242 27.23 -6.15 6.26
C LEU A 242 28.47 -5.48 5.66
N PRO A 243 29.65 -6.17 5.65
CA PRO A 243 30.84 -5.60 5.04
C PRO A 243 30.67 -5.42 3.52
N PHE A 244 31.14 -4.31 3.02
CA PHE A 244 31.14 -3.89 1.62
C PHE A 244 31.76 -4.96 0.69
N ARG A 245 30.95 -5.74 -0.01
CA ARG A 245 31.32 -6.43 -1.24
C ARG A 245 30.20 -6.34 -2.26
N SER A 246 30.56 -6.01 -3.48
CA SER A 246 29.72 -5.58 -4.60
C SER A 246 28.73 -6.60 -5.20
N GLY A 247 28.41 -7.70 -4.51
CA GLY A 247 27.32 -8.64 -4.88
C GLY A 247 26.09 -8.57 -3.96
N PHE A 248 26.09 -7.70 -2.98
CA PHE A 248 25.16 -7.70 -1.84
C PHE A 248 23.95 -6.77 -1.97
N LEU A 249 23.81 -6.02 -3.06
CA LEU A 249 22.68 -5.08 -3.19
C LEU A 249 21.31 -5.80 -3.24
N LEU A 250 21.26 -6.99 -3.82
CA LEU A 250 20.02 -7.78 -3.88
C LEU A 250 19.66 -8.39 -2.51
N LEU A 251 20.65 -8.92 -1.78
CA LEU A 251 20.44 -9.42 -0.41
C LEU A 251 20.09 -8.31 0.58
N ARG A 252 20.53 -7.09 0.33
CA ARG A 252 20.26 -5.92 1.14
C ARG A 252 18.78 -5.54 1.16
N SER A 253 18.09 -5.64 0.03
CA SER A 253 16.66 -5.39 -0.08
C SER A 253 15.84 -6.49 0.60
N VAL A 254 16.23 -7.75 0.44
CA VAL A 254 15.53 -8.91 0.99
C VAL A 254 15.67 -8.96 2.52
N MET A 255 16.87 -8.79 3.08
CA MET A 255 17.06 -8.84 4.53
C MET A 255 16.49 -7.62 5.26
N SER A 256 16.56 -6.42 4.68
CA SER A 256 15.87 -5.26 5.25
C SER A 256 14.37 -5.48 5.34
N PHE A 257 13.79 -6.12 4.35
CA PHE A 257 12.37 -6.41 4.29
C PHE A 257 11.93 -7.47 5.33
N VAL A 258 12.76 -8.47 5.63
CA VAL A 258 12.44 -9.55 6.60
C VAL A 258 12.34 -9.04 8.05
N PHE A 259 13.25 -8.15 8.47
CA PHE A 259 13.22 -7.57 9.81
C PHE A 259 12.16 -6.47 9.98
N TYR A 260 11.86 -5.83 8.93
CA TYR A 260 11.00 -4.71 8.74
C TYR A 260 9.52 -5.04 8.99
N VAL A 261 9.07 -6.18 8.53
CA VAL A 261 7.69 -6.63 8.69
C VAL A 261 7.39 -7.04 10.13
N SER A 262 8.37 -7.46 10.92
CA SER A 262 8.16 -7.74 12.34
C SER A 262 7.76 -6.48 13.13
N ASP A 263 8.33 -5.31 12.78
CA ASP A 263 7.97 -4.04 13.39
C ASP A 263 6.60 -3.55 12.93
N LEU A 264 6.25 -3.76 11.65
CA LEU A 264 4.93 -3.48 11.13
C LEU A 264 3.85 -4.34 11.80
N ILE A 265 4.09 -5.63 11.97
CA ILE A 265 3.16 -6.53 12.67
C ILE A 265 3.05 -6.14 14.16
N TRP A 266 4.16 -5.78 14.81
CA TRP A 266 4.13 -5.31 16.19
C TRP A 266 3.32 -4.02 16.33
N PHE A 267 3.48 -3.07 15.41
CA PHE A 267 2.68 -1.86 15.35
C PHE A 267 1.19 -2.15 15.20
N ILE A 268 0.83 -3.01 14.25
CA ILE A 268 -0.55 -3.37 14.00
C ILE A 268 -1.15 -4.11 15.20
N LEU A 269 -0.37 -4.99 15.88
CA LEU A 269 -0.80 -5.68 17.10
C LEU A 269 -1.01 -4.73 18.29
N VAL A 270 -0.23 -3.66 18.40
CA VAL A 270 -0.40 -2.65 19.46
C VAL A 270 -1.66 -1.83 19.24
N PHE A 271 -1.97 -1.47 17.99
CA PHE A 271 -3.16 -0.67 17.66
C PHE A 271 -4.46 -1.49 17.50
N SER A 272 -4.39 -2.81 17.31
CA SER A 272 -5.59 -3.67 17.25
C SER A 272 -6.29 -3.84 18.61
N LYS A 273 -5.74 -3.27 19.69
CA LYS A 273 -6.33 -3.30 21.06
C LYS A 273 -7.03 -1.99 21.45
N TRP A 274 -7.17 -1.06 20.52
CA TRP A 274 -7.93 0.18 20.67
C TRP A 274 -9.01 0.25 19.58
#